data_8b705e7356fa8fa38676c944078429cf
#
_entry.id   8b705e7356fa8fa38676c944078429cf
#
_cell.length_a   1.000
_cell.length_b   1.000
_cell.length_c   1.000
_cell.angle_alpha   90.00
_cell.angle_beta   90.00
_cell.angle_gamma   90.00
#
_symmetry.space_group_name_H-M   'P 1'
#
loop_
_entity.id
_entity.type
_entity.pdbx_description
1 polymer ?
#
loop_
_entity_poly.entity_id
_entity_poly.type
_entity_poly.pdbx_seq_one_letter_code
_entity_poly.pdbx_strand_id
1 'polypeptide(L)'
;WRGGLPSLTQGLQDYLGWTDHLEGCAIEALAATEVDGTLYVSFTSDSEDNVHGVAELDRGLNGKYQFVSASYSPFPYTGGVFLHSSEDLWLFAGVGCREIYGFTAQFEVYDSQGLDRVVPVTFPVQEDTFLLAVPKDQLDLGTGPDEHVRLPDSFLLLDQEGEDITQEYEDPEIDQSWGAGTGTAERFLLYVLIGLIGLIGFAFVRFFLL
;
A
#
# COMPACT_ATOMS: atom_id res chain seq x y z
N TRP A 1 20.63 1.49 -1.60
CA TRP A 1 20.86 2.80 -2.22
C TRP A 1 21.46 3.78 -1.23
N ARG A 2 22.14 4.79 -1.74
CA ARG A 2 22.62 5.95 -0.97
C ARG A 2 22.26 7.17 -1.80
N GLY A 3 21.37 8.02 -1.34
CA GLY A 3 21.02 9.24 -2.06
C GLY A 3 19.57 9.66 -1.81
N GLY A 4 19.21 10.81 -2.36
CA GLY A 4 17.87 11.37 -2.27
C GLY A 4 16.86 10.65 -3.19
N LEU A 5 15.64 11.21 -3.26
CA LEU A 5 14.51 10.67 -4.02
C LEU A 5 14.85 10.21 -5.46
N PRO A 6 15.70 10.90 -6.26
CA PRO A 6 16.03 10.42 -7.61
C PRO A 6 16.73 9.07 -7.64
N SER A 7 17.55 8.75 -6.62
CA SER A 7 18.20 7.44 -6.52
C SER A 7 17.21 6.35 -6.07
N LEU A 8 16.23 6.70 -5.25
CA LEU A 8 15.16 5.80 -4.84
C LEU A 8 14.22 5.53 -6.01
N THR A 9 13.86 6.55 -6.79
CA THR A 9 13.07 6.41 -8.02
C THR A 9 13.69 5.37 -8.95
N GLN A 10 15.00 5.47 -9.25
CA GLN A 10 15.67 4.48 -10.10
C GLN A 10 15.62 3.07 -9.48
N GLY A 11 15.81 2.96 -8.17
CA GLY A 11 15.74 1.68 -7.48
C GLY A 11 14.35 1.07 -7.52
N LEU A 12 13.30 1.85 -7.32
CA LEU A 12 11.92 1.39 -7.43
C LEU A 12 11.58 0.97 -8.87
N GLN A 13 12.04 1.74 -9.87
CA GLN A 13 11.86 1.39 -11.28
C GLN A 13 12.49 0.02 -11.60
N ASP A 14 13.70 -0.25 -11.09
CA ASP A 14 14.41 -1.51 -11.31
C ASP A 14 13.69 -2.71 -10.68
N TYR A 15 12.94 -2.50 -9.57
CA TYR A 15 12.24 -3.57 -8.85
C TYR A 15 10.78 -3.73 -9.25
N LEU A 16 10.06 -2.65 -9.49
CA LEU A 16 8.61 -2.67 -9.69
C LEU A 16 8.22 -2.57 -11.17
N GLY A 17 9.07 -1.98 -12.02
CA GLY A 17 8.75 -1.72 -13.43
C GLY A 17 8.56 -2.95 -14.31
N TRP A 18 8.67 -4.16 -13.75
CA TRP A 18 8.39 -5.43 -14.42
C TRP A 18 7.23 -6.22 -13.78
N THR A 19 6.56 -5.65 -12.77
CA THR A 19 5.36 -6.25 -12.18
C THR A 19 4.15 -6.03 -13.10
N ASP A 20 3.19 -6.95 -13.08
CA ASP A 20 2.07 -7.02 -14.04
C ASP A 20 1.31 -5.69 -14.22
N HIS A 21 1.17 -4.89 -13.16
CA HIS A 21 0.41 -3.62 -13.18
C HIS A 21 1.27 -2.37 -13.40
N LEU A 22 2.60 -2.51 -13.34
CA LEU A 22 3.55 -1.40 -13.47
C LEU A 22 4.53 -1.60 -14.62
N GLU A 23 4.34 -2.67 -15.42
CA GLU A 23 5.21 -2.95 -16.57
C GLU A 23 5.10 -1.84 -17.62
N GLY A 24 6.24 -1.22 -17.90
CA GLY A 24 6.33 -0.12 -18.88
C GLY A 24 5.91 1.25 -18.34
N CYS A 25 5.44 1.34 -17.10
CA CYS A 25 5.11 2.61 -16.46
C CYS A 25 6.36 3.27 -15.85
N ALA A 26 6.39 4.60 -15.85
CA ALA A 26 7.39 5.33 -15.09
C ALA A 26 6.98 5.40 -13.61
N ILE A 27 7.91 5.08 -12.71
CA ILE A 27 7.70 5.12 -11.26
C ILE A 27 8.47 6.32 -10.71
N GLU A 28 7.84 7.09 -9.83
CA GLU A 28 8.41 8.24 -9.18
C GLU A 28 8.32 8.11 -7.65
N ALA A 29 9.45 8.24 -6.93
CA ALA A 29 9.49 8.34 -5.48
C ALA A 29 9.06 9.75 -5.05
N LEU A 30 8.07 9.84 -4.16
CA LEU A 30 7.43 11.08 -3.75
C LEU A 30 7.98 11.61 -2.41
N ALA A 31 7.97 10.75 -1.38
CA ALA A 31 8.46 11.09 -0.05
C ALA A 31 9.11 9.86 0.59
N ALA A 32 9.96 10.09 1.59
CA ALA A 32 10.62 9.01 2.31
C ALA A 32 10.79 9.35 3.79
N THR A 33 10.63 8.34 4.64
CA THR A 33 10.86 8.44 6.09
C THR A 33 11.61 7.20 6.59
N GLU A 34 12.52 7.36 7.55
CA GLU A 34 13.27 6.25 8.14
C GLU A 34 12.81 6.05 9.59
N VAL A 35 12.43 4.83 9.93
CA VAL A 35 12.05 4.42 11.28
C VAL A 35 12.80 3.14 11.62
N ASP A 36 13.55 3.14 12.71
CA ASP A 36 14.29 1.99 13.26
C ASP A 36 15.20 1.25 12.25
N GLY A 37 15.77 2.00 11.28
CA GLY A 37 16.69 1.48 10.27
C GLY A 37 16.00 0.96 9.01
N THR A 38 14.67 0.96 8.96
CA THR A 38 13.87 0.69 7.77
C THR A 38 13.47 2.00 7.12
N LEU A 39 13.72 2.13 5.82
CA LEU A 39 13.33 3.28 5.01
C LEU A 39 12.02 2.95 4.30
N TYR A 40 11.01 3.75 4.54
CA TYR A 40 9.74 3.73 3.83
C TYR A 40 9.74 4.81 2.77
N VAL A 41 9.26 4.47 1.57
CA VAL A 41 9.24 5.38 0.41
C VAL A 41 7.86 5.33 -0.23
N SER A 42 7.14 6.44 -0.22
CA SER A 42 5.93 6.56 -1.02
C SER A 42 6.28 6.82 -2.48
N PHE A 43 5.50 6.24 -3.39
CA PHE A 43 5.72 6.37 -4.82
C PHE A 43 4.41 6.41 -5.59
N THR A 44 4.49 6.91 -6.81
CA THR A 44 3.41 6.88 -7.80
C THR A 44 3.91 6.28 -9.11
N SER A 45 2.98 5.90 -9.99
CA SER A 45 3.27 5.55 -11.38
C SER A 45 2.41 6.37 -12.34
N ASP A 46 2.89 6.51 -13.57
CA ASP A 46 2.14 7.13 -14.67
C ASP A 46 1.18 6.15 -15.37
N SER A 47 0.77 5.09 -14.67
CA SER A 47 -0.23 4.16 -15.17
C SER A 47 -1.60 4.84 -15.31
N GLU A 48 -2.43 4.34 -16.23
CA GLU A 48 -3.82 4.81 -16.40
C GLU A 48 -4.65 4.70 -15.11
N ASP A 49 -4.29 3.77 -14.23
CA ASP A 49 -4.99 3.52 -12.96
C ASP A 49 -4.52 4.43 -11.81
N ASN A 50 -3.67 5.44 -12.07
CA ASN A 50 -3.14 6.35 -11.04
C ASN A 50 -2.64 5.59 -9.80
N VAL A 51 -1.65 4.71 -9.98
CA VAL A 51 -1.18 3.83 -8.91
C VAL A 51 -0.31 4.57 -7.91
N HIS A 52 -0.63 4.40 -6.64
CA HIS A 52 0.17 4.87 -5.52
C HIS A 52 0.55 3.71 -4.61
N GLY A 53 1.71 3.83 -3.95
CA GLY A 53 2.18 2.79 -3.05
C GLY A 53 3.23 3.25 -2.06
N VAL A 54 3.59 2.32 -1.16
CA VAL A 54 4.71 2.45 -0.23
C VAL A 54 5.62 1.25 -0.40
N ALA A 55 6.90 1.53 -0.56
CA ALA A 55 7.97 0.53 -0.57
C ALA A 55 8.72 0.56 0.76
N GLU A 56 9.15 -0.61 1.19
CA GLU A 56 9.92 -0.85 2.40
C GLU A 56 11.33 -1.30 2.02
N LEU A 57 12.34 -0.66 2.58
CA LEU A 57 13.74 -0.92 2.32
C LEU A 57 14.53 -1.03 3.62
N ASP A 58 15.19 -2.15 3.83
CA ASP A 58 16.04 -2.37 5.00
C ASP A 58 17.45 -1.84 4.80
N ARG A 59 18.01 -1.31 5.88
CA ARG A 59 19.39 -0.82 5.90
C ARG A 59 20.37 -1.97 6.14
N GLY A 60 21.13 -2.31 5.09
CA GLY A 60 22.19 -3.31 5.19
C GLY A 60 23.41 -2.84 5.99
N LEU A 61 24.26 -3.78 6.40
CA LEU A 61 25.51 -3.53 7.17
C LEU A 61 26.48 -2.57 6.47
N ASN A 62 26.41 -2.47 5.16
CA ASN A 62 27.21 -1.54 4.34
C ASN A 62 26.63 -0.13 4.28
N GLY A 63 25.54 0.13 5.02
CA GLY A 63 24.79 1.39 5.04
C GLY A 63 24.03 1.69 3.75
N LYS A 64 23.81 0.70 2.88
CA LYS A 64 22.92 0.80 1.70
C LYS A 64 21.56 0.21 2.05
N TYR A 65 20.52 0.75 1.44
CA TYR A 65 19.18 0.20 1.53
C TYR A 65 18.99 -0.92 0.50
N GLN A 66 18.29 -1.95 0.92
CA GLN A 66 17.87 -3.08 0.09
C GLN A 66 16.35 -3.13 0.08
N PHE A 67 15.75 -3.32 -1.08
CA PHE A 67 14.30 -3.48 -1.22
C PHE A 67 13.83 -4.75 -0.50
N VAL A 68 12.77 -4.62 0.27
CA VAL A 68 12.12 -5.73 1.00
C VAL A 68 10.77 -6.03 0.37
N SER A 69 9.89 -5.04 0.34
CA SER A 69 8.53 -5.20 -0.15
C SER A 69 7.97 -3.88 -0.70
N ALA A 70 6.86 -3.97 -1.43
CA ALA A 70 6.02 -2.82 -1.73
C ALA A 70 4.56 -3.24 -1.73
N SER A 71 3.70 -2.32 -1.29
CA SER A 71 2.26 -2.41 -1.41
C SER A 71 1.78 -1.22 -2.22
N TYR A 72 0.94 -1.46 -3.21
CA TYR A 72 0.42 -0.43 -4.09
C TYR A 72 -0.96 -0.80 -4.63
N SER A 73 -1.75 0.21 -4.97
CA SER A 73 -3.10 0.05 -5.50
C SER A 73 -3.49 1.24 -6.37
N PRO A 74 -4.55 1.13 -7.18
CA PRO A 74 -5.20 2.29 -7.79
C PRO A 74 -5.58 3.30 -6.71
N PHE A 75 -5.41 4.57 -7.04
CA PHE A 75 -5.77 5.66 -6.14
C PHE A 75 -6.85 6.51 -6.80
N PRO A 76 -8.11 6.38 -6.37
CA PRO A 76 -9.27 6.96 -7.04
C PRO A 76 -9.47 8.45 -6.74
N TYR A 77 -8.40 9.16 -6.44
CA TYR A 77 -8.44 10.57 -6.08
C TYR A 77 -7.40 11.35 -6.89
N THR A 78 -7.72 12.59 -7.20
CA THR A 78 -6.76 13.54 -7.82
C THR A 78 -5.71 14.06 -6.84
N GLY A 79 -5.99 13.90 -5.54
CA GLY A 79 -5.10 14.17 -4.42
C GLY A 79 -5.70 13.62 -3.14
N GLY A 80 -4.90 13.41 -2.11
CA GLY A 80 -5.37 12.89 -0.84
C GLY A 80 -4.36 12.03 -0.12
N VAL A 81 -4.87 11.18 0.77
CA VAL A 81 -4.06 10.34 1.64
C VAL A 81 -4.39 8.88 1.40
N PHE A 82 -3.37 8.06 1.25
CA PHE A 82 -3.50 6.61 1.24
C PHE A 82 -2.69 5.99 2.39
N LEU A 83 -3.08 4.78 2.74
CA LEU A 83 -2.53 4.10 3.89
C LEU A 83 -1.76 2.85 3.50
N HIS A 84 -0.64 2.65 4.15
CA HIS A 84 0.04 1.38 4.23
C HIS A 84 0.21 0.98 5.69
N SER A 85 0.03 -0.31 6.01
CA SER A 85 0.23 -0.85 7.36
C SER A 85 1.41 -1.81 7.36
N SER A 86 2.44 -1.49 8.13
CA SER A 86 3.49 -2.45 8.50
C SER A 86 3.14 -3.14 9.84
N GLU A 87 4.02 -3.99 10.36
CA GLU A 87 3.79 -4.69 11.63
C GLU A 87 3.52 -3.72 12.78
N ASP A 88 4.36 -2.69 12.93
CA ASP A 88 4.33 -1.77 14.07
C ASP A 88 3.90 -0.34 13.73
N LEU A 89 3.70 -0.03 12.44
CA LEU A 89 3.46 1.32 11.97
C LEU A 89 2.19 1.43 11.13
N TRP A 90 1.53 2.58 11.25
CA TRP A 90 0.63 3.12 10.26
C TRP A 90 1.40 4.14 9.41
N LEU A 91 1.40 3.97 8.11
CA LEU A 91 2.09 4.86 7.17
C LEU A 91 1.04 5.57 6.32
N PHE A 92 0.88 6.86 6.55
CA PHE A 92 -0.02 7.72 5.80
C PHE A 92 0.81 8.48 4.76
N ALA A 93 0.51 8.26 3.51
CA ALA A 93 1.20 8.93 2.42
C ALA A 93 0.23 9.89 1.71
N GLY A 94 0.61 11.15 1.63
CA GLY A 94 -0.15 12.20 0.98
C GLY A 94 0.43 12.58 -0.36
N VAL A 95 -0.43 12.88 -1.32
CA VAL A 95 -0.08 13.39 -2.65
C VAL A 95 -1.14 14.38 -3.11
N GLY A 96 -0.72 15.50 -3.72
CA GLY A 96 -1.63 16.53 -4.20
C GLY A 96 -2.45 17.18 -3.07
N CYS A 97 -1.87 17.29 -1.87
CA CYS A 97 -2.57 17.74 -0.66
C CYS A 97 -2.56 19.27 -0.47
N ARG A 98 -2.42 20.03 -1.56
CA ARG A 98 -2.17 21.48 -1.49
C ARG A 98 -3.25 22.28 -0.79
N GLU A 99 -4.50 21.87 -0.89
CA GLU A 99 -5.67 22.51 -0.27
C GLU A 99 -6.28 21.65 0.86
N ILE A 100 -5.59 20.56 1.22
CA ILE A 100 -5.94 19.67 2.32
C ILE A 100 -5.15 20.09 3.55
N TYR A 101 -5.82 20.50 4.62
CA TYR A 101 -5.20 20.95 5.87
C TYR A 101 -5.17 19.89 6.95
N GLY A 102 -5.98 18.85 6.78
CA GLY A 102 -6.01 17.71 7.67
C GLY A 102 -6.70 16.51 7.03
N PHE A 103 -6.52 15.36 7.63
CA PHE A 103 -7.30 14.17 7.29
C PHE A 103 -7.71 13.43 8.55
N THR A 104 -8.88 12.81 8.53
CA THR A 104 -9.38 11.97 9.62
C THR A 104 -9.41 10.52 9.20
N ALA A 105 -8.65 9.68 9.92
CA ALA A 105 -8.70 8.22 9.82
C ALA A 105 -9.72 7.67 10.82
N GLN A 106 -10.62 6.80 10.36
CA GLN A 106 -11.64 6.17 11.20
C GLN A 106 -11.22 4.75 11.56
N PHE A 107 -10.55 4.55 12.68
CA PHE A 107 -10.10 3.24 13.12
C PHE A 107 -11.28 2.42 13.64
N GLU A 108 -11.53 1.28 13.02
CA GLU A 108 -12.54 0.33 13.45
C GLU A 108 -11.93 -0.64 14.46
N VAL A 109 -12.48 -0.68 15.65
CA VAL A 109 -12.08 -1.62 16.71
C VAL A 109 -13.08 -2.76 16.78
N TYR A 110 -12.59 -3.96 16.65
CA TYR A 110 -13.38 -5.20 16.66
C TYR A 110 -13.06 -6.03 17.90
N ASP A 111 -14.10 -6.57 18.51
CA ASP A 111 -14.02 -7.59 19.55
C ASP A 111 -14.44 -8.97 19.00
N SER A 112 -14.60 -9.96 19.89
CA SER A 112 -15.05 -11.31 19.53
C SER A 112 -16.49 -11.38 18.99
N GLN A 113 -17.28 -10.31 19.10
CA GLN A 113 -18.67 -10.24 18.65
C GLN A 113 -18.82 -9.43 17.35
N GLY A 114 -17.80 -8.73 16.93
CA GLY A 114 -17.78 -7.92 15.70
C GLY A 114 -17.27 -6.50 15.91
N LEU A 115 -17.78 -5.54 15.11
CA LEU A 115 -17.44 -4.13 15.26
C LEU A 115 -17.96 -3.58 16.58
N ASP A 116 -17.04 -3.19 17.48
CA ASP A 116 -17.37 -2.58 18.78
C ASP A 116 -17.54 -1.07 18.65
N ARG A 117 -16.54 -0.39 18.09
CA ARG A 117 -16.54 1.07 17.95
C ARG A 117 -15.67 1.57 16.81
N VAL A 118 -15.91 2.81 16.40
CA VAL A 118 -15.07 3.56 15.47
C VAL A 118 -14.42 4.71 16.21
N VAL A 119 -13.10 4.82 16.11
CA VAL A 119 -12.29 5.87 16.75
C VAL A 119 -11.73 6.78 15.66
N PRO A 120 -12.27 8.01 15.51
CA PRO A 120 -11.72 8.97 14.56
C PRO A 120 -10.45 9.60 15.13
N VAL A 121 -9.39 9.63 14.32
CA VAL A 121 -8.14 10.32 14.64
C VAL A 121 -7.81 11.28 13.51
N THR A 122 -7.63 12.55 13.84
CA THR A 122 -7.33 13.59 12.85
C THR A 122 -5.84 13.94 12.89
N PHE A 123 -5.23 13.99 11.73
CA PHE A 123 -3.83 14.35 11.52
C PHE A 123 -3.75 15.65 10.70
N PRO A 124 -2.87 16.58 11.06
CA PRO A 124 -2.64 17.78 10.25
C PRO A 124 -1.83 17.43 9.00
N VAL A 125 -2.15 18.07 7.89
CA VAL A 125 -1.35 18.06 6.65
C VAL A 125 -0.54 19.35 6.59
N GLN A 126 0.77 19.23 6.38
CA GLN A 126 1.69 20.38 6.36
C GLN A 126 2.34 20.60 4.98
N GLU A 127 2.37 19.57 4.17
CA GLU A 127 3.05 19.56 2.87
C GLU A 127 2.15 18.95 1.80
N ASP A 128 2.33 19.38 0.55
CA ASP A 128 1.61 18.87 -0.61
C ASP A 128 1.82 17.36 -0.83
N THR A 129 3.03 16.91 -0.51
CA THR A 129 3.42 15.49 -0.57
C THR A 129 4.17 15.11 0.70
N PHE A 130 3.73 14.07 1.37
CA PHE A 130 4.33 13.63 2.65
C PHE A 130 4.26 12.11 2.83
N LEU A 131 5.05 11.61 3.77
CA LEU A 131 4.96 10.26 4.31
C LEU A 131 5.09 10.34 5.84
N LEU A 132 3.97 10.16 6.53
CA LEU A 132 3.85 10.17 7.97
C LEU A 132 3.85 8.76 8.52
N ALA A 133 4.86 8.42 9.34
CA ALA A 133 4.91 7.17 10.07
C ALA A 133 4.40 7.37 11.49
N VAL A 134 3.39 6.61 11.88
CA VAL A 134 2.78 6.66 13.21
C VAL A 134 2.90 5.28 13.86
N PRO A 135 3.65 5.14 14.97
CA PRO A 135 3.70 3.90 15.73
C PRO A 135 2.31 3.50 16.24
N LYS A 136 1.96 2.22 16.08
CA LYS A 136 0.64 1.71 16.45
C LYS A 136 0.36 1.86 17.94
N ASP A 137 1.38 1.74 18.76
CA ASP A 137 1.30 1.89 20.22
C ASP A 137 1.15 3.34 20.70
N GLN A 138 1.43 4.32 19.83
CA GLN A 138 1.25 5.75 20.16
C GLN A 138 -0.18 6.22 19.92
N LEU A 139 -0.99 5.47 19.20
CA LEU A 139 -2.41 5.76 19.04
C LEU A 139 -3.19 5.12 20.18
N ASP A 140 -3.67 5.95 21.11
CA ASP A 140 -4.59 5.51 22.16
C ASP A 140 -5.97 5.23 21.55
N LEU A 141 -6.12 4.05 20.96
CA LEU A 141 -7.39 3.58 20.41
C LEU A 141 -8.25 2.89 21.47
N GLY A 142 -7.76 2.86 22.72
CA GLY A 142 -8.44 2.25 23.86
C GLY A 142 -8.62 0.73 23.69
N THR A 143 -7.71 0.04 22.98
CA THR A 143 -7.86 -1.38 22.66
C THR A 143 -7.55 -2.26 23.85
N GLY A 144 -8.44 -3.22 24.10
CA GLY A 144 -8.24 -4.33 25.06
C GLY A 144 -7.44 -5.49 24.46
N PRO A 145 -7.04 -6.47 25.30
CA PRO A 145 -6.17 -7.57 24.86
C PRO A 145 -6.79 -8.52 23.82
N ASP A 146 -8.12 -8.55 23.71
CA ASP A 146 -8.87 -9.41 22.78
C ASP A 146 -9.44 -8.61 21.58
N GLU A 147 -9.09 -7.34 21.46
CA GLU A 147 -9.54 -6.46 20.39
C GLU A 147 -8.49 -6.33 19.29
N HIS A 148 -8.93 -6.15 18.07
CA HIS A 148 -8.07 -5.86 16.93
C HIS A 148 -8.57 -4.62 16.17
N VAL A 149 -7.63 -3.90 15.60
CA VAL A 149 -7.91 -2.67 14.84
C VAL A 149 -7.86 -2.97 13.36
N ARG A 150 -8.91 -2.58 12.67
CA ARG A 150 -8.94 -2.51 11.22
C ARG A 150 -8.85 -1.05 10.78
N LEU A 151 -8.14 -0.81 9.73
CA LEU A 151 -8.11 0.49 9.08
C LEU A 151 -9.17 0.58 8.01
N PRO A 152 -9.81 1.73 7.89
CA PRO A 152 -10.69 2.03 6.80
C PRO A 152 -9.88 2.20 5.51
N ASP A 153 -10.52 1.90 4.40
CA ASP A 153 -9.96 2.12 3.07
C ASP A 153 -10.13 3.59 2.60
N SER A 154 -10.75 4.44 3.42
CA SER A 154 -11.04 5.83 3.10
C SER A 154 -10.75 6.79 4.25
N PHE A 155 -10.41 8.03 3.90
CA PHE A 155 -10.15 9.13 4.81
C PHE A 155 -11.12 10.27 4.53
N LEU A 156 -11.48 11.02 5.58
CA LEU A 156 -12.10 12.32 5.40
C LEU A 156 -11.00 13.35 5.21
N LEU A 157 -11.02 14.06 4.09
CA LEU A 157 -10.10 15.15 3.80
C LEU A 157 -10.71 16.46 4.27
N LEU A 158 -9.94 17.26 4.99
CA LEU A 158 -10.43 18.46 5.66
C LEU A 158 -9.76 19.71 5.08
N ASP A 159 -10.55 20.74 4.85
CA ASP A 159 -10.07 22.08 4.51
C ASP A 159 -9.56 22.84 5.75
N GLN A 160 -9.23 24.14 5.56
CA GLN A 160 -8.72 25.02 6.62
C GLN A 160 -9.75 25.28 7.73
N GLU A 161 -11.02 25.24 7.41
CA GLU A 161 -12.17 25.41 8.32
C GLU A 161 -12.54 24.09 9.04
N GLY A 162 -11.96 22.96 8.61
CA GLY A 162 -12.25 21.62 9.12
C GLY A 162 -13.47 20.97 8.50
N GLU A 163 -13.95 21.50 7.38
CA GLU A 163 -15.05 20.93 6.61
C GLU A 163 -14.55 19.78 5.72
N ASP A 164 -15.43 18.81 5.48
CA ASP A 164 -15.14 17.63 4.64
C ASP A 164 -15.18 18.00 3.16
N ILE A 165 -14.03 17.90 2.50
CA ILE A 165 -13.83 18.17 1.07
C ILE A 165 -13.49 16.90 0.27
N THR A 166 -13.68 15.71 0.83
CA THR A 166 -13.29 14.43 0.22
C THR A 166 -13.85 14.24 -1.18
N GLN A 167 -15.11 14.62 -1.40
CA GLN A 167 -15.80 14.47 -2.69
C GLN A 167 -15.18 15.32 -3.82
N GLU A 168 -14.49 16.40 -3.49
CA GLU A 168 -13.85 17.28 -4.48
C GLU A 168 -12.62 16.63 -5.11
N TYR A 169 -12.06 15.62 -4.43
CA TYR A 169 -10.86 14.91 -4.85
C TYR A 169 -11.17 13.56 -5.51
N GLU A 170 -12.39 13.06 -5.43
CA GLU A 170 -12.77 11.79 -6.07
C GLU A 170 -12.65 11.89 -7.59
N ASP A 171 -11.95 10.92 -8.21
CA ASP A 171 -11.89 10.76 -9.66
C ASP A 171 -12.75 9.57 -10.09
N PRO A 172 -13.94 9.82 -10.66
CA PRO A 172 -14.86 8.75 -11.04
C PRO A 172 -14.38 7.95 -12.26
N GLU A 173 -13.34 8.39 -12.98
CA GLU A 173 -12.80 7.71 -14.14
C GLU A 173 -11.81 6.60 -13.77
N ILE A 174 -11.28 6.62 -12.54
CA ILE A 174 -10.34 5.60 -12.07
C ILE A 174 -11.10 4.36 -11.60
N ASP A 175 -10.87 3.24 -12.28
CA ASP A 175 -11.44 1.95 -11.89
C ASP A 175 -10.72 1.40 -10.64
N GLN A 176 -11.44 1.37 -9.53
CA GLN A 176 -10.96 0.80 -8.25
C GLN A 176 -10.94 -0.72 -8.23
N SER A 177 -11.55 -1.37 -9.21
CA SER A 177 -11.62 -2.82 -9.32
C SER A 177 -10.34 -3.41 -9.94
N TRP A 178 -9.20 -3.20 -9.33
CA TRP A 178 -8.14 -4.18 -9.53
C TRP A 178 -8.68 -5.48 -8.94
N GLY A 179 -9.32 -6.27 -9.81
CA GLY A 179 -9.76 -7.59 -9.44
C GLY A 179 -8.60 -8.30 -8.77
N ALA A 180 -8.88 -9.14 -7.80
CA ALA A 180 -7.91 -10.04 -7.19
C ALA A 180 -7.32 -10.92 -8.30
N GLY A 181 -6.42 -10.34 -9.09
CA GLY A 181 -5.63 -11.03 -10.07
C GLY A 181 -4.85 -12.10 -9.33
N THR A 182 -4.89 -13.33 -9.81
CA THR A 182 -4.10 -14.41 -9.25
C THR A 182 -2.65 -13.95 -9.17
N GLY A 183 -2.15 -13.75 -7.96
CA GLY A 183 -0.77 -13.32 -7.71
C GLY A 183 0.22 -14.29 -8.36
N THR A 184 1.46 -13.85 -8.55
CA THR A 184 2.54 -14.67 -9.16
C THR A 184 2.68 -16.03 -8.47
N ALA A 185 2.47 -16.09 -7.14
CA ALA A 185 2.49 -17.33 -6.37
C ALA A 185 1.29 -18.24 -6.69
N GLU A 186 0.11 -17.69 -6.91
CA GLU A 186 -1.09 -18.43 -7.27
C GLU A 186 -1.01 -18.95 -8.72
N ARG A 187 -0.46 -18.15 -9.64
CA ARG A 187 -0.17 -18.58 -11.02
C ARG A 187 0.84 -19.72 -11.03
N PHE A 188 1.91 -19.63 -10.24
CA PHE A 188 2.89 -20.72 -10.09
C PHE A 188 2.23 -21.99 -9.54
N LEU A 189 1.42 -21.89 -8.48
CA LEU A 189 0.65 -23.02 -7.93
C LEU A 189 -0.30 -23.63 -8.99
N LEU A 190 -0.96 -22.82 -9.79
CA LEU A 190 -1.81 -23.26 -10.87
C LEU A 190 -1.02 -24.07 -11.92
N TYR A 191 0.16 -23.59 -12.34
CA TYR A 191 1.02 -24.33 -13.28
C TYR A 191 1.54 -25.64 -12.70
N VAL A 192 1.91 -25.66 -11.42
CA VAL A 192 2.31 -26.89 -10.71
C VAL A 192 1.15 -27.88 -10.65
N LEU A 193 -0.06 -27.43 -10.37
CA LEU A 193 -1.26 -28.26 -10.35
C LEU A 193 -1.58 -28.84 -11.73
N ILE A 194 -1.53 -28.02 -12.78
CA ILE A 194 -1.73 -28.48 -14.17
C ILE A 194 -0.67 -29.53 -14.54
N GLY A 195 0.59 -29.30 -14.18
CA GLY A 195 1.68 -30.25 -14.42
C GLY A 195 1.47 -31.59 -13.69
N LEU A 196 1.02 -31.56 -12.45
CA LEU A 196 0.68 -32.75 -11.66
C LEU A 196 -0.49 -33.54 -12.27
N ILE A 197 -1.56 -32.85 -12.69
CA ILE A 197 -2.70 -33.49 -13.37
C ILE A 197 -2.25 -34.15 -14.67
N GLY A 198 -1.38 -33.46 -15.45
CA GLY A 198 -0.81 -34.03 -16.68
C GLY A 198 0.03 -35.30 -16.44
N LEU A 199 0.88 -35.29 -15.38
CA LEU A 199 1.66 -36.45 -14.98
C LEU A 199 0.80 -37.65 -14.55
N ILE A 200 -0.24 -37.37 -13.72
CA ILE A 200 -1.18 -38.40 -13.29
C ILE A 200 -1.93 -39.00 -14.51
N GLY A 201 -2.43 -38.13 -15.41
CA GLY A 201 -3.08 -38.56 -16.64
C GLY A 201 -2.18 -39.42 -17.53
N PHE A 202 -0.91 -39.00 -17.69
CA PHE A 202 0.09 -39.77 -18.44
C PHE A 202 0.37 -41.13 -17.81
N ALA A 203 0.54 -41.17 -16.49
CA ALA A 203 0.77 -42.42 -15.74
C ALA A 203 -0.43 -43.36 -15.88
N PHE A 204 -1.66 -42.84 -15.81
CA PHE A 204 -2.89 -43.60 -15.98
C PHE A 204 -2.99 -44.21 -17.37
N VAL A 205 -2.74 -43.42 -18.43
CA VAL A 205 -2.75 -43.88 -19.81
C VAL A 205 -1.70 -44.97 -20.02
N ARG A 206 -0.50 -44.78 -19.50
CA ARG A 206 0.57 -45.79 -19.61
C ARG A 206 0.26 -47.08 -18.89
N PHE A 207 -0.40 -47.03 -17.72
CA PHE A 207 -0.67 -48.20 -16.90
C PHE A 207 -1.91 -49.00 -17.37
N PHE A 208 -2.91 -48.32 -17.93
CA PHE A 208 -4.18 -48.96 -18.30
C PHE A 208 -4.41 -49.15 -19.79
N LEU A 209 -3.67 -48.46 -20.67
CA LEU A 209 -3.87 -48.51 -22.12
C LEU A 209 -2.66 -49.00 -22.90
N LEU A 210 -1.50 -49.17 -22.28
CA LEU A 210 -0.29 -49.75 -22.81
C LEU A 210 0.16 -50.92 -21.94
#